data_a5d1adefbe19d4bdb583bb2d02d977d6
#
_entry.id   a5d1adefbe19d4bdb583bb2d02d977d6
#
_cell.length_a   1.000
_cell.length_b   1.000
_cell.length_c   1.000
_cell.angle_alpha   90.00
_cell.angle_beta   90.00
_cell.angle_gamma   90.00
#
_symmetry.space_group_name_H-M   'P 1'
#
loop_
_entity.id
_entity.type
_entity.pdbx_description
1 polymer ?
#
loop_
_entity_poly.entity_id
_entity_poly.type
_entity_poly.pdbx_seq_one_letter_code
_entity_poly.pdbx_strand_id
1 'polypeptide(L)' 'MEQAMCEANAYLLKDGKELLFMESVDVLEDEGSQIRVQSIFGEQKVVKARIRSMSLVEHKIVLEERT' A
#
# COMPACT_ATOMS: atom_id res chain seq x y z
N MET A 1 4.93 22.81 0.90
CA MET A 1 4.67 22.18 0.67
C MET A 1 4.45 21.47 0.27
N GLU A 2 4.37 21.09 0.29
CA GLU A 2 4.07 20.31 -0.01
C GLU A 2 4.01 19.45 -0.39
N GLN A 3 3.81 19.06 -0.48
CA GLN A 3 3.67 18.12 -0.76
C GLN A 3 3.52 17.35 -1.27
N ALA A 4 3.50 17.27 -1.15
CA ALA A 4 3.50 16.51 -1.54
C ALA A 4 3.24 15.74 -2.06
N MET A 5 3.15 15.40 -2.45
CA MET A 5 2.89 14.60 -2.98
C MET A 5 3.05 13.38 -3.05
N CYS A 6 2.73 12.86 -2.55
CA CYS A 6 3.19 11.49 -2.44
C CYS A 6 2.16 10.56 -2.95
N GLU A 7 2.14 10.40 -4.20
CA GLU A 7 1.24 9.44 -4.81
C GLU A 7 1.99 8.13 -4.91
N ALA A 8 1.90 7.32 -3.86
CA ALA A 8 2.51 6.01 -3.86
C ALA A 8 1.49 4.97 -4.30
N ASN A 9 1.96 3.95 -5.00
CA ASN A 9 1.11 2.84 -5.39
C ASN A 9 1.40 1.66 -4.48
N ALA A 10 0.36 0.97 -4.06
CA ALA A 10 0.50 -0.20 -3.21
C ALA A 10 0.37 -1.46 -4.06
N TYR A 11 1.29 -2.37 -3.87
CA TYR A 11 1.30 -3.66 -4.55
C TYR A 11 1.18 -4.77 -3.53
N LEU A 12 0.48 -5.82 -3.89
CA LEU A 12 0.34 -7.00 -3.05
C LEU A 12 1.21 -8.10 -3.63
N LEU A 13 2.15 -8.58 -2.81
CA LEU A 13 2.99 -9.69 -3.22
C LEU A 13 2.28 -10.99 -2.93
N LYS A 14 2.03 -11.76 -3.97
CA LYS A 14 1.31 -13.02 -3.86
C LYS A 14 1.95 -14.03 -4.80
N ASP A 15 2.38 -15.15 -4.26
CA ASP A 15 3.01 -16.24 -5.03
C ASP A 15 4.19 -15.71 -5.84
N GLY A 16 4.98 -14.83 -5.24
CA GLY A 16 6.16 -14.28 -5.89
C GLY A 16 5.90 -13.20 -6.91
N LYS A 17 4.65 -12.77 -7.04
CA LYS A 17 4.28 -11.74 -8.01
C LYS A 17 3.73 -10.51 -7.31
N GLU A 18 4.09 -9.35 -7.82
CA GLU A 18 3.58 -8.08 -7.32
C GLU A 18 2.38 -7.68 -8.16
N LEU A 19 1.22 -7.61 -7.52
CA LEU A 19 -0.01 -7.23 -8.19
C LEU A 19 -0.42 -5.86 -7.68
N LEU A 20 -0.83 -4.99 -8.58
CA LEU A 20 -1.28 -3.66 -8.18
C LEU A 20 -2.51 -3.79 -7.29
N PHE A 21 -2.42 -3.25 -6.10
CA PHE A 21 -3.49 -3.33 -5.11
C PHE A 21 -4.28 -2.02 -5.05
N MET A 22 -3.58 -0.90 -5.02
CA MET A 22 -4.23 0.40 -4.98
C MET A 22 -3.29 1.46 -5.53
N GLU A 23 -3.82 2.35 -6.35
CA GLU A 23 -3.07 3.49 -6.87
C GLU A 23 -3.32 4.72 -6.03
N SER A 24 -2.35 5.61 -5.99
CA SER A 24 -2.48 6.93 -5.35
C SER A 24 -2.91 6.78 -3.90
N VAL A 25 -2.13 6.02 -3.16
CA VAL A 25 -2.41 5.78 -1.74
C VAL A 25 -2.18 7.05 -0.94
N ASP A 26 -3.17 7.42 -0.15
CA ASP A 26 -3.11 8.60 0.71
C ASP A 26 -2.88 8.20 2.17
N VAL A 27 -3.54 7.13 2.60
CA VAL A 27 -3.45 6.66 3.98
C VAL A 27 -3.14 5.18 3.97
N LEU A 28 -2.18 4.79 4.80
CA LEU A 28 -1.87 3.40 5.02
C LEU A 28 -1.73 3.20 6.52
N GLU A 29 -2.54 2.31 7.08
CA GLU A 29 -2.50 2.05 8.52
C GLU A 29 -2.28 0.57 8.76
N ASP A 30 -1.28 0.28 9.60
CA ASP A 30 -1.01 -1.07 10.05
C ASP A 30 -1.85 -1.30 11.31
N GLU A 31 -2.85 -2.18 11.19
CA GLU A 31 -3.76 -2.46 12.30
C GLU A 31 -3.40 -3.75 13.02
N GLY A 32 -2.15 -4.18 12.86
CA GLY A 32 -1.66 -5.37 13.54
C GLY A 32 -1.76 -6.60 12.65
N SER A 33 -2.95 -7.16 12.54
CA SER A 33 -3.16 -8.34 11.73
C SER A 33 -3.56 -8.01 10.30
N GLN A 34 -3.81 -6.74 10.01
CA GLN A 34 -4.25 -6.32 8.68
C GLN A 34 -3.77 -4.92 8.40
N ILE A 35 -3.76 -4.58 7.13
CA ILE A 35 -3.37 -3.25 6.64
C ILE A 35 -4.60 -2.62 6.01
N ARG A 36 -4.88 -1.39 6.39
CA ARG A 36 -5.94 -0.61 5.77
C ARG A 36 -5.30 0.43 4.88
N VAL A 37 -5.75 0.48 3.64
CA VAL A 37 -5.21 1.37 2.63
C VAL A 37 -6.34 2.23 2.07
N GLN A 38 -6.08 3.52 1.93
CA GLN A 38 -7.07 4.45 1.39
C GLN A 38 -6.40 5.30 0.31
N SER A 39 -7.08 5.46 -0.82
CA SER A 39 -6.57 6.27 -1.91
C SER A 39 -6.98 7.74 -1.73
N ILE A 40 -6.37 8.60 -2.55
CA ILE A 40 -6.73 10.03 -2.54
C ILE A 40 -8.16 10.24 -3.03
N PHE A 41 -8.73 9.23 -3.69
CA PHE A 41 -10.10 9.30 -4.19
C PHE A 41 -11.12 8.78 -3.19
N GLY A 42 -10.67 8.41 -1.99
CA GLY A 42 -11.56 7.91 -0.95
C GLY A 42 -11.83 6.42 -0.99
N GLU A 43 -11.24 5.70 -1.92
CA GLU A 43 -11.39 4.26 -1.97
C GLU A 43 -10.63 3.63 -0.81
N GLN A 44 -11.26 2.68 -0.13
CA GLN A 44 -10.64 1.99 1.00
C GLN A 44 -10.62 0.49 0.76
N LYS A 45 -9.50 -0.12 1.14
CA LYS A 45 -9.36 -1.57 1.08
C LYS A 45 -8.65 -2.03 2.33
N VAL A 46 -9.00 -3.23 2.78
CA VAL A 46 -8.36 -3.87 3.93
C VAL A 46 -7.88 -5.23 3.48
N VAL A 47 -6.64 -5.55 3.85
CA VAL A 47 -6.05 -6.82 3.46
C VAL A 47 -5.26 -7.37 4.63
N LYS A 48 -5.29 -8.69 4.80
CA LYS A 48 -4.48 -9.36 5.81
C LYS A 48 -3.08 -9.51 5.26
N ALA A 49 -2.27 -8.52 5.54
CA ALA A 49 -0.93 -8.44 4.99
C ALA A 49 -0.03 -7.68 5.94
N ARG A 50 1.24 -7.65 5.60
CA ARG A 50 2.22 -6.83 6.30
C ARG A 50 2.99 -6.02 5.29
N ILE A 51 3.58 -4.93 5.74
CA ILE A 51 4.41 -4.11 4.87
C ILE A 51 5.72 -4.85 4.66
N ARG A 52 6.01 -5.18 3.41
CA ARG A 52 7.26 -5.83 3.07
C ARG A 52 8.35 -4.81 2.79
N SER A 53 8.01 -3.76 2.04
CA SER A 53 8.99 -2.73 1.73
C SER A 53 8.26 -1.46 1.29
N MET A 54 8.98 -0.36 1.40
CA MET A 54 8.54 0.93 0.91
C MET A 54 9.69 1.59 0.20
N SER A 55 9.42 2.22 -0.92
CA SER A 55 10.42 2.99 -1.62
C SER A 55 9.88 4.39 -1.87
N LEU A 56 10.55 5.37 -1.30
CA LEU A 56 10.16 6.76 -1.52
C LEU A 56 10.53 7.22 -2.92
N VAL A 57 11.64 6.69 -3.43
CA VAL A 57 12.11 7.06 -4.77
C VAL A 57 11.17 6.55 -5.84
N GLU A 58 10.70 5.33 -5.68
CA GLU A 58 9.82 4.70 -6.65
C GLU A 58 8.35 4.92 -6.35
N HIS A 59 8.04 5.56 -5.22
CA HIS A 59 6.67 5.78 -4.79
C HIS A 59 5.91 4.46 -4.76
N LYS A 60 6.55 3.44 -4.17
CA LYS A 60 6.06 2.08 -4.22
C LYS A 60 5.99 1.48 -2.83
N ILE A 61 4.87 0.87 -2.51
CA ILE A 61 4.67 0.17 -1.25
C ILE A 61 4.35 -1.27 -1.59
N VAL A 62 5.12 -2.21 -1.04
CA VAL A 62 4.87 -3.62 -1.28
C VAL A 62 4.34 -4.26 -0.01
N LEU A 63 3.17 -4.86 -0.12
CA LEU A 63 2.53 -5.58 0.97
C LEU A 63 2.64 -7.07 0.69
N GLU A 64 2.89 -7.84 1.73
CA GLU A 64 2.97 -9.29 1.60
C GLU A 64 1.78 -9.92 2.28
N GLU A 65 1.02 -10.73 1.53
CA GLU A 65 -0.18 -11.34 2.07
C GLU A 65 0.16 -12.30 3.19
N ARG A 66 -0.63 -12.24 4.26
CA ARG A 66 -0.51 -13.18 5.36
C ARG A 66 -1.46 -14.34 5.12
N THR A 67 -0.98 -15.53 5.36
CA THR A 67 -1.81 -16.73 5.24
C THR A 67 -1.98 -17.41 6.58
#